data_e0b63387ccc0b46c6c8edeb607033a68
#
_entry.id   e0b63387ccc0b46c6c8edeb607033a68
#
_cell.length_a   1.000
_cell.length_b   1.000
_cell.length_c   1.000
_cell.angle_alpha   90.00
_cell.angle_beta   90.00
_cell.angle_gamma   90.00
#
_symmetry.space_group_name_H-M   'P 1'
#
loop_
_entity.id
_entity.type
_entity.pdbx_description
1 polymer ?
#
loop_
_entity_poly.entity_id
_entity_poly.type
_entity_poly.pdbx_seq_one_letter_code
_entity_poly.pdbx_strand_id
1 'polypeptide(L)'
;MNSRFLPLLLVLLFPFAMMAQAPVKPTAADLYESIKKLNVLGSVLYVAAHPDDENTRLISYLSNHRHLQTTYLSLTRGDGGQNLIGPEIRELLGVIRTQELLAARRIDNGQQYFSRANDFGFSKHPDETRRIWNEEEVLSDVVWAIRKLQPDIIINRFDHKSAGRTHGHHTASAELSFEAFDLSGKKDMFSSQLDYVEPWQAQRLFFNTSWWFYGSREKFAAADKSKMVSVDIGVYYPLIGKSNTEIAA
;
A
#
# COMPACT_ATOMS: atom_id res chain seq x y z
N MET A 1 -38.04 -37.62 22.51
CA MET A 1 -36.62 -37.20 22.44
C MET A 1 -36.56 -35.78 23.01
N ASN A 2 -35.95 -35.64 24.19
CA ASN A 2 -36.03 -34.40 24.96
C ASN A 2 -35.32 -33.24 24.26
N SER A 3 -36.06 -32.17 23.96
CA SER A 3 -35.59 -30.95 23.30
C SER A 3 -34.41 -30.23 23.97
N ARG A 4 -34.02 -30.66 25.17
CA ARG A 4 -32.91 -30.09 25.96
C ARG A 4 -31.51 -30.54 25.52
N PHE A 5 -31.41 -31.60 24.72
CA PHE A 5 -30.13 -32.10 24.19
C PHE A 5 -29.71 -31.46 22.86
N LEU A 6 -30.65 -30.85 22.14
CA LEU A 6 -30.37 -30.21 20.84
C LEU A 6 -29.42 -29.00 20.93
N PRO A 7 -29.64 -28.06 21.90
CA PRO A 7 -28.70 -26.93 22.06
C PRO A 7 -27.32 -27.34 22.57
N LEU A 8 -27.22 -28.40 23.38
CA LEU A 8 -25.94 -28.91 23.86
C LEU A 8 -25.12 -29.54 22.71
N LEU A 9 -25.77 -30.24 21.80
CA LEU A 9 -25.12 -30.81 20.58
C LEU A 9 -24.63 -29.73 19.65
N LEU A 10 -25.37 -28.64 19.48
CA LEU A 10 -24.97 -27.47 18.68
C LEU A 10 -23.74 -26.76 19.26
N VAL A 11 -23.65 -26.61 20.58
CA VAL A 11 -22.50 -26.00 21.26
C VAL A 11 -21.25 -26.87 21.17
N LEU A 12 -21.40 -28.20 21.15
CA LEU A 12 -20.28 -29.14 20.98
C LEU A 12 -19.76 -29.22 19.53
N LEU A 13 -20.60 -28.91 18.54
CA LEU A 13 -20.17 -28.88 17.13
C LEU A 13 -19.50 -27.57 16.72
N PHE A 14 -19.72 -26.46 17.46
CA PHE A 14 -19.17 -25.15 17.14
C PHE A 14 -17.63 -25.09 17.18
N PRO A 15 -16.92 -25.68 18.16
CA PRO A 15 -15.45 -25.67 18.15
C PRO A 15 -14.82 -26.49 17.03
N PHE A 16 -15.50 -27.49 16.48
CA PHE A 16 -15.01 -28.24 15.34
C PHE A 16 -15.08 -27.47 14.03
N ALA A 17 -16.06 -26.57 13.88
CA ALA A 17 -16.13 -25.69 12.70
C ALA A 17 -15.03 -24.61 12.70
N MET A 18 -14.53 -24.18 13.84
CA MET A 18 -13.43 -23.23 13.96
C MET A 18 -12.04 -23.83 13.69
N MET A 19 -11.88 -25.14 13.75
CA MET A 19 -10.60 -25.81 13.51
C MET A 19 -10.37 -26.19 12.05
N ALA A 20 -11.28 -25.83 11.14
CA ALA A 20 -11.29 -26.33 9.78
C ALA A 20 -10.33 -25.62 8.80
N GLN A 21 -9.54 -24.64 9.24
CA GLN A 21 -8.55 -24.02 8.37
C GLN A 21 -7.13 -24.41 8.81
N ALA A 22 -6.67 -25.54 8.32
CA ALA A 22 -5.24 -25.85 8.42
C ALA A 22 -4.44 -24.77 7.67
N PRO A 23 -3.33 -24.28 8.25
CA PRO A 23 -2.49 -23.32 7.54
C PRO A 23 -2.03 -23.91 6.20
N VAL A 24 -2.13 -23.11 5.15
CA VAL A 24 -1.66 -23.51 3.81
C VAL A 24 -0.17 -23.82 3.92
N LYS A 25 0.21 -25.05 3.59
CA LYS A 25 1.62 -25.44 3.59
C LYS A 25 2.31 -24.81 2.38
N PRO A 26 3.46 -24.16 2.57
CA PRO A 26 4.22 -23.60 1.46
C PRO A 26 4.65 -24.71 0.48
N THR A 27 4.57 -24.41 -0.80
CA THR A 27 5.10 -25.31 -1.84
C THR A 27 6.63 -25.26 -1.89
N ALA A 28 7.25 -26.18 -2.63
CA ALA A 28 8.70 -26.13 -2.86
C ALA A 28 9.11 -24.84 -3.61
N ALA A 29 8.24 -24.30 -4.48
CA ALA A 29 8.45 -23.01 -5.15
C ALA A 29 8.46 -21.86 -4.15
N ASP A 30 7.51 -21.82 -3.21
CA ASP A 30 7.43 -20.79 -2.18
C ASP A 30 8.67 -20.80 -1.27
N LEU A 31 9.13 -21.99 -0.90
CA LEU A 31 10.34 -22.15 -0.09
C LEU A 31 11.59 -21.69 -0.84
N TYR A 32 11.70 -22.04 -2.12
CA TYR A 32 12.82 -21.60 -2.96
C TYR A 32 12.88 -20.09 -3.10
N GLU A 33 11.75 -19.44 -3.41
CA GLU A 33 11.68 -17.97 -3.51
C GLU A 33 11.94 -17.29 -2.15
N SER A 34 11.49 -17.88 -1.05
CA SER A 34 11.79 -17.39 0.31
C SER A 34 13.29 -17.44 0.63
N ILE A 35 13.99 -18.51 0.22
CA ILE A 35 15.45 -18.61 0.38
C ILE A 35 16.18 -17.55 -0.46
N LYS A 36 15.73 -17.30 -1.69
CA LYS A 36 16.32 -16.23 -2.52
C LYS A 36 16.15 -14.85 -1.88
N LYS A 37 15.00 -14.61 -1.27
CA LYS A 37 14.70 -13.35 -0.58
C LYS A 37 15.66 -13.05 0.58
N LEU A 38 16.22 -14.05 1.24
CA LEU A 38 17.22 -13.89 2.32
C LEU A 38 18.49 -13.17 1.86
N ASN A 39 18.78 -13.17 0.56
CA ASN A 39 19.98 -12.52 0.00
C ASN A 39 19.73 -11.07 -0.44
N VAL A 40 18.50 -10.53 -0.24
CA VAL A 40 18.12 -9.19 -0.69
C VAL A 40 17.69 -8.38 0.50
N LEU A 41 18.43 -7.30 0.80
CA LEU A 41 18.15 -6.41 1.92
C LEU A 41 17.42 -5.13 1.51
N GLY A 42 17.25 -4.90 0.20
CA GLY A 42 16.61 -3.68 -0.32
C GLY A 42 15.13 -3.57 0.06
N SER A 43 14.68 -2.34 0.28
CA SER A 43 13.32 -2.03 0.72
C SER A 43 12.71 -0.86 -0.04
N VAL A 44 11.39 -0.94 -0.26
CA VAL A 44 10.61 0.06 -0.99
C VAL A 44 9.33 0.40 -0.24
N LEU A 45 9.08 1.69 -0.06
CA LEU A 45 7.81 2.22 0.42
C LEU A 45 7.03 2.82 -0.75
N TYR A 46 5.89 2.24 -1.08
CA TYR A 46 4.97 2.77 -2.08
C TYR A 46 3.88 3.58 -1.36
N VAL A 47 3.64 4.83 -1.76
CA VAL A 47 2.73 5.76 -1.08
C VAL A 47 1.62 6.23 -2.01
N ALA A 48 0.38 6.13 -1.55
CA ALA A 48 -0.79 6.70 -2.22
C ALA A 48 -1.90 7.07 -1.21
N ALA A 49 -2.99 7.63 -1.70
CA ALA A 49 -4.05 8.17 -0.86
C ALA A 49 -5.06 7.11 -0.39
N HIS A 50 -5.49 6.19 -1.29
CA HIS A 50 -6.60 5.28 -1.03
C HIS A 50 -6.26 3.82 -1.33
N PRO A 51 -7.05 2.86 -0.78
CA PRO A 51 -7.14 1.53 -1.36
C PRO A 51 -7.53 1.62 -2.84
N ASP A 52 -6.83 0.90 -3.74
CA ASP A 52 -6.97 0.89 -5.21
C ASP A 52 -6.07 1.86 -6.00
N ASP A 53 -5.40 2.78 -5.34
CA ASP A 53 -4.44 3.67 -6.01
C ASP A 53 -3.13 2.97 -6.39
N GLU A 54 -2.79 1.88 -5.72
CA GLU A 54 -1.51 1.23 -5.89
C GLU A 54 -1.34 0.58 -7.27
N ASN A 55 -0.11 0.59 -7.77
CA ASN A 55 0.27 -0.21 -8.92
C ASN A 55 0.58 -1.64 -8.48
N THR A 56 -0.46 -2.49 -8.41
CA THR A 56 -0.35 -3.88 -7.95
C THR A 56 0.70 -4.68 -8.72
N ARG A 57 0.84 -4.42 -10.04
CA ARG A 57 1.86 -5.09 -10.88
C ARG A 57 3.28 -4.69 -10.50
N LEU A 58 3.50 -3.42 -10.14
CA LEU A 58 4.80 -2.95 -9.68
C LEU A 58 5.13 -3.51 -8.30
N ILE A 59 4.18 -3.51 -7.37
CA ILE A 59 4.35 -4.10 -6.04
C ILE A 59 4.68 -5.59 -6.15
N SER A 60 3.90 -6.35 -6.95
CA SER A 60 4.17 -7.76 -7.21
C SER A 60 5.55 -8.00 -7.81
N TYR A 61 5.96 -7.20 -8.80
CA TYR A 61 7.30 -7.29 -9.40
C TYR A 61 8.42 -7.03 -8.38
N LEU A 62 8.29 -5.98 -7.58
CA LEU A 62 9.29 -5.64 -6.57
C LEU A 62 9.39 -6.72 -5.49
N SER A 63 8.26 -7.25 -5.03
CA SER A 63 8.21 -8.27 -3.97
C SER A 63 8.65 -9.66 -4.45
N ASN A 64 8.17 -10.09 -5.63
CA ASN A 64 8.34 -11.46 -6.12
C ASN A 64 9.56 -11.63 -7.03
N HIS A 65 9.82 -10.67 -7.93
CA HIS A 65 10.95 -10.79 -8.87
C HIS A 65 12.23 -10.19 -8.31
N ARG A 66 12.12 -9.01 -7.69
CA ARG A 66 13.28 -8.33 -7.11
C ARG A 66 13.55 -8.75 -5.67
N HIS A 67 12.62 -9.48 -5.04
CA HIS A 67 12.66 -9.93 -3.65
C HIS A 67 12.82 -8.80 -2.62
N LEU A 68 12.48 -7.56 -3.02
CA LEU A 68 12.56 -6.39 -2.13
C LEU A 68 11.47 -6.46 -1.07
N GLN A 69 11.76 -5.98 0.12
CA GLN A 69 10.73 -5.71 1.11
C GLN A 69 9.90 -4.51 0.63
N THR A 70 8.72 -4.79 0.08
CA THR A 70 7.86 -3.77 -0.52
C THR A 70 6.65 -3.54 0.36
N THR A 71 6.46 -2.30 0.80
CA THR A 71 5.34 -1.91 1.65
C THR A 71 4.48 -0.87 0.92
N TYR A 72 3.17 -1.07 0.91
CA TYR A 72 2.21 -0.05 0.51
C TYR A 72 1.71 0.72 1.73
N LEU A 73 1.90 2.02 1.74
CA LEU A 73 1.28 2.96 2.68
C LEU A 73 0.12 3.64 1.98
N SER A 74 -1.10 3.21 2.27
CA SER A 74 -2.32 3.93 1.93
C SER A 74 -2.61 4.94 3.03
N LEU A 75 -2.72 6.23 2.71
CA LEU A 75 -2.94 7.23 3.76
C LEU A 75 -4.32 7.07 4.40
N THR A 76 -5.34 6.74 3.61
CA THR A 76 -6.69 6.46 4.12
C THR A 76 -7.03 4.97 4.03
N ARG A 77 -8.17 4.61 4.62
CA ARG A 77 -8.76 3.26 4.50
C ARG A 77 -9.89 3.19 3.45
N GLY A 78 -10.13 4.28 2.71
CA GLY A 78 -11.19 4.35 1.70
C GLY A 78 -12.60 4.41 2.29
N ASP A 79 -12.73 4.84 3.52
CA ASP A 79 -13.99 4.93 4.26
C ASP A 79 -14.96 6.02 3.71
N GLY A 80 -14.43 7.02 3.00
CA GLY A 80 -15.21 8.02 2.28
C GLY A 80 -15.62 7.62 0.85
N GLY A 81 -15.22 6.45 0.39
CA GLY A 81 -15.51 5.96 -0.95
C GLY A 81 -16.95 5.47 -1.16
N GLN A 82 -17.19 4.88 -2.32
CA GLN A 82 -18.47 4.27 -2.69
C GLN A 82 -18.41 2.75 -2.54
N ASN A 83 -19.50 2.15 -2.04
CA ASN A 83 -19.69 0.72 -2.06
C ASN A 83 -20.70 0.36 -3.15
N LEU A 84 -20.25 -0.35 -4.18
CA LEU A 84 -21.09 -0.75 -5.32
C LEU A 84 -21.78 -2.12 -5.13
N ILE A 85 -21.42 -2.86 -4.08
CA ILE A 85 -21.86 -4.24 -3.87
C ILE A 85 -22.59 -4.46 -2.55
N GLY A 86 -22.61 -3.47 -1.65
CA GLY A 86 -23.23 -3.58 -0.33
C GLY A 86 -23.68 -2.23 0.22
N PRO A 87 -24.38 -2.23 1.36
CA PRO A 87 -24.88 -1.03 2.03
C PRO A 87 -23.85 -0.36 2.95
N GLU A 88 -22.70 -0.96 3.16
CA GLU A 88 -21.69 -0.48 4.10
C GLU A 88 -21.09 0.83 3.58
N ILE A 89 -21.07 1.83 4.45
CA ILE A 89 -20.48 3.16 4.22
C ILE A 89 -19.63 3.57 5.42
N ARG A 90 -18.79 4.57 5.26
CA ARG A 90 -17.94 5.14 6.31
C ARG A 90 -17.07 4.07 6.96
N GLU A 91 -17.02 4.00 8.28
CA GLU A 91 -16.16 3.11 9.05
C GLU A 91 -16.32 1.62 8.66
N LEU A 92 -17.56 1.20 8.33
CA LEU A 92 -17.81 -0.18 7.88
C LEU A 92 -17.20 -0.45 6.51
N LEU A 93 -17.28 0.53 5.60
CA LEU A 93 -16.59 0.44 4.30
C LEU A 93 -15.07 0.43 4.50
N GLY A 94 -14.54 1.26 5.40
CA GLY A 94 -13.11 1.29 5.74
C GLY A 94 -12.60 -0.06 6.25
N VAL A 95 -13.40 -0.80 7.02
CA VAL A 95 -13.07 -2.17 7.45
C VAL A 95 -13.00 -3.12 6.25
N ILE A 96 -13.97 -3.06 5.33
CA ILE A 96 -13.99 -3.88 4.12
C ILE A 96 -12.76 -3.59 3.26
N ARG A 97 -12.53 -2.31 2.93
CA ARG A 97 -11.40 -1.88 2.09
C ARG A 97 -10.03 -2.22 2.71
N THR A 98 -9.93 -2.16 4.04
CA THR A 98 -8.74 -2.65 4.76
C THR A 98 -8.51 -4.14 4.50
N GLN A 99 -9.57 -4.97 4.59
CA GLN A 99 -9.44 -6.42 4.35
C GLN A 99 -9.12 -6.74 2.88
N GLU A 100 -9.66 -5.97 1.94
CA GLU A 100 -9.32 -6.09 0.51
C GLU A 100 -7.83 -5.84 0.27
N LEU A 101 -7.25 -4.75 0.82
CA LEU A 101 -5.81 -4.49 0.70
C LEU A 101 -4.95 -5.57 1.38
N LEU A 102 -5.36 -6.05 2.55
CA LEU A 102 -4.66 -7.16 3.21
C LEU A 102 -4.75 -8.45 2.39
N ALA A 103 -5.87 -8.68 1.68
CA ALA A 103 -6.00 -9.80 0.76
C ALA A 103 -5.07 -9.64 -0.47
N ALA A 104 -5.03 -8.45 -1.07
CA ALA A 104 -4.13 -8.15 -2.18
C ALA A 104 -2.66 -8.37 -1.80
N ARG A 105 -2.25 -7.92 -0.61
CA ARG A 105 -0.87 -8.12 -0.09
C ARG A 105 -0.52 -9.59 0.12
N ARG A 106 -1.48 -10.44 0.48
CA ARG A 106 -1.25 -11.91 0.56
C ARG A 106 -0.99 -12.54 -0.82
N ILE A 107 -1.48 -11.91 -1.88
CA ILE A 107 -1.31 -12.39 -3.27
C ILE A 107 0.01 -11.88 -3.86
N ASP A 108 0.31 -10.59 -3.70
CA ASP A 108 1.48 -9.94 -4.30
C ASP A 108 2.73 -9.96 -3.42
N ASN A 109 2.64 -10.54 -2.20
CA ASN A 109 3.72 -10.63 -1.21
C ASN A 109 4.28 -9.28 -0.74
N GLY A 110 3.52 -8.18 -0.93
CA GLY A 110 3.79 -6.90 -0.30
C GLY A 110 3.31 -6.84 1.14
N GLN A 111 3.61 -5.73 1.80
CA GLN A 111 3.12 -5.40 3.14
C GLN A 111 2.14 -4.22 3.06
N GLN A 112 1.21 -4.12 4.01
CA GLN A 112 0.23 -3.04 4.07
C GLN A 112 0.39 -2.22 5.35
N TYR A 113 0.42 -0.89 5.18
CA TYR A 113 0.35 0.09 6.24
C TYR A 113 -0.71 1.16 5.93
N PHE A 114 -1.20 1.81 6.97
CA PHE A 114 -2.16 2.92 6.88
C PHE A 114 -1.70 4.06 7.78
N SER A 115 -2.03 5.29 7.41
CA SER A 115 -2.00 6.43 8.34
C SER A 115 -3.36 6.57 9.03
N ARG A 116 -3.48 7.60 9.85
CA ARG A 116 -4.75 7.97 10.50
C ARG A 116 -5.66 8.82 9.63
N ALA A 117 -5.24 9.20 8.42
CA ALA A 117 -6.03 10.05 7.55
C ALA A 117 -7.41 9.44 7.28
N ASN A 118 -8.46 10.25 7.49
CA ASN A 118 -9.84 9.85 7.24
C ASN A 118 -10.22 10.20 5.79
N ASP A 119 -10.73 9.23 5.04
CA ASP A 119 -11.30 9.51 3.73
C ASP A 119 -12.67 10.17 3.89
N PHE A 120 -12.80 11.40 3.44
CA PHE A 120 -14.05 12.17 3.52
C PHE A 120 -14.76 12.29 2.16
N GLY A 121 -14.36 11.49 1.19
CA GLY A 121 -14.88 11.51 -0.18
C GLY A 121 -14.08 12.43 -1.09
N PHE A 122 -14.76 13.08 -2.06
CA PHE A 122 -14.07 13.87 -3.08
C PHE A 122 -13.54 15.19 -2.55
N SER A 123 -12.27 15.47 -2.82
CA SER A 123 -11.65 16.78 -2.66
C SER A 123 -11.07 17.27 -4.00
N LYS A 124 -11.26 18.52 -4.31
CA LYS A 124 -10.77 19.13 -5.55
C LYS A 124 -9.32 19.61 -5.45
N HIS A 125 -8.89 20.01 -4.25
CA HIS A 125 -7.59 20.65 -4.04
C HIS A 125 -6.87 20.09 -2.81
N PRO A 126 -5.54 19.91 -2.86
CA PRO A 126 -4.77 19.35 -1.74
C PRO A 126 -4.85 20.20 -0.45
N ASP A 127 -4.97 21.53 -0.54
CA ASP A 127 -5.08 22.41 0.63
C ASP A 127 -6.32 22.09 1.48
N GLU A 128 -7.45 21.77 0.81
CA GLU A 128 -8.66 21.31 1.49
C GLU A 128 -8.41 19.99 2.21
N THR A 129 -7.78 19.05 1.53
CA THR A 129 -7.46 17.73 2.06
C THR A 129 -6.53 17.83 3.26
N ARG A 130 -5.42 18.53 3.14
CA ARG A 130 -4.42 18.71 4.21
C ARG A 130 -5.03 19.32 5.46
N ARG A 131 -5.89 20.32 5.30
CA ARG A 131 -6.61 20.94 6.42
C ARG A 131 -7.55 19.96 7.12
N ILE A 132 -8.34 19.17 6.36
CA ILE A 132 -9.32 18.22 6.93
C ILE A 132 -8.61 17.05 7.59
N TRP A 133 -7.51 16.58 7.03
CA TRP A 133 -6.72 15.47 7.57
C TRP A 133 -5.94 15.83 8.83
N ASN A 134 -5.86 17.09 9.24
CA ASN A 134 -4.87 17.56 10.19
C ASN A 134 -3.46 17.26 9.72
N GLU A 135 -2.97 18.11 8.85
CA GLU A 135 -1.70 17.95 8.10
C GLU A 135 -0.54 17.48 8.97
N GLU A 136 -0.33 18.09 10.13
CA GLU A 136 0.80 17.78 11.01
C GLU A 136 0.72 16.34 11.53
N GLU A 137 -0.45 15.87 11.88
CA GLU A 137 -0.64 14.50 12.38
C GLU A 137 -0.42 13.46 11.28
N VAL A 138 -0.95 13.69 10.07
CA VAL A 138 -0.76 12.76 8.96
C VAL A 138 0.68 12.80 8.44
N LEU A 139 1.31 13.97 8.40
CA LEU A 139 2.75 14.08 8.10
C LEU A 139 3.60 13.32 9.11
N SER A 140 3.26 13.42 10.41
CA SER A 140 3.90 12.63 11.47
C SER A 140 3.77 11.12 11.23
N ASP A 141 2.59 10.64 10.78
CA ASP A 141 2.40 9.22 10.47
C ASP A 141 3.26 8.76 9.28
N VAL A 142 3.40 9.60 8.24
CA VAL A 142 4.27 9.28 7.09
C VAL A 142 5.74 9.25 7.49
N VAL A 143 6.19 10.23 8.31
CA VAL A 143 7.54 10.23 8.88
C VAL A 143 7.78 8.99 9.74
N TRP A 144 6.81 8.63 10.58
CA TRP A 144 6.86 7.40 11.37
C TRP A 144 7.01 6.16 10.49
N ALA A 145 6.20 6.04 9.42
CA ALA A 145 6.29 4.90 8.50
C ALA A 145 7.68 4.80 7.86
N ILE A 146 8.26 5.92 7.42
CA ILE A 146 9.61 5.94 6.86
C ILE A 146 10.66 5.52 7.90
N ARG A 147 10.62 6.06 9.11
CA ARG A 147 11.55 5.70 10.20
C ARG A 147 11.40 4.25 10.62
N LYS A 148 10.16 3.74 10.69
CA LYS A 148 9.86 2.37 11.13
C LYS A 148 10.25 1.33 10.11
N LEU A 149 10.01 1.61 8.83
CA LEU A 149 10.22 0.67 7.72
C LEU A 149 11.60 0.80 7.08
N GLN A 150 12.27 1.92 7.30
CA GLN A 150 13.61 2.22 6.78
C GLN A 150 13.77 1.92 5.27
N PRO A 151 12.88 2.47 4.40
CA PRO A 151 12.95 2.18 2.98
C PRO A 151 14.19 2.80 2.34
N ASP A 152 14.83 2.05 1.43
CA ASP A 152 15.88 2.60 0.57
C ASP A 152 15.30 3.57 -0.46
N ILE A 153 14.09 3.24 -0.96
CA ILE A 153 13.40 3.99 -2.01
C ILE A 153 11.96 4.24 -1.61
N ILE A 154 11.49 5.46 -1.88
CA ILE A 154 10.07 5.82 -1.79
C ILE A 154 9.52 6.01 -3.19
N ILE A 155 8.35 5.46 -3.48
CA ILE A 155 7.64 5.61 -4.76
C ILE A 155 6.26 6.20 -4.49
N ASN A 156 6.04 7.44 -4.89
CA ASN A 156 4.72 8.07 -4.84
C ASN A 156 3.89 7.64 -6.05
N ARG A 157 2.63 7.29 -5.83
CA ARG A 157 1.68 7.02 -6.92
C ARG A 157 1.34 8.26 -7.71
N PHE A 158 1.28 9.41 -7.05
CA PHE A 158 0.87 10.68 -7.63
C PHE A 158 2.01 11.70 -7.63
N ASP A 159 1.82 12.77 -8.41
CA ASP A 159 2.76 13.88 -8.51
C ASP A 159 2.37 14.98 -7.50
N HIS A 160 3.31 15.40 -6.68
CA HIS A 160 3.15 16.49 -5.73
C HIS A 160 2.97 17.89 -6.37
N LYS A 161 3.13 17.99 -7.70
CA LYS A 161 2.97 19.23 -8.49
C LYS A 161 1.67 19.28 -9.28
N SER A 162 0.72 18.40 -9.01
CA SER A 162 -0.51 18.25 -9.78
C SER A 162 -1.74 18.90 -9.13
N ALA A 163 -1.55 19.84 -8.18
CA ALA A 163 -2.63 20.55 -7.52
C ALA A 163 -3.68 21.10 -8.50
N GLY A 164 -4.96 20.78 -8.24
CA GLY A 164 -6.09 21.15 -9.07
C GLY A 164 -6.26 20.35 -10.38
N ARG A 165 -5.36 19.40 -10.68
CA ARG A 165 -5.45 18.55 -11.88
C ARG A 165 -5.98 17.15 -11.58
N THR A 166 -5.82 16.70 -10.35
CA THR A 166 -6.28 15.40 -9.87
C THR A 166 -7.09 15.58 -8.59
N HIS A 167 -7.63 14.50 -8.04
CA HIS A 167 -8.25 14.48 -6.73
C HIS A 167 -7.31 15.07 -5.67
N GLY A 168 -7.82 15.92 -4.77
CA GLY A 168 -7.02 16.59 -3.73
C GLY A 168 -6.25 15.61 -2.84
N HIS A 169 -6.86 14.48 -2.46
CA HIS A 169 -6.21 13.42 -1.69
C HIS A 169 -4.97 12.86 -2.40
N HIS A 170 -5.04 12.67 -3.73
CA HIS A 170 -3.93 12.16 -4.53
C HIS A 170 -2.71 13.07 -4.44
N THR A 171 -2.93 14.37 -4.70
CA THR A 171 -1.83 15.35 -4.63
C THR A 171 -1.34 15.52 -3.19
N ALA A 172 -2.26 15.62 -2.20
CA ALA A 172 -1.89 15.75 -0.79
C ALA A 172 -1.05 14.57 -0.29
N SER A 173 -1.37 13.33 -0.70
CA SER A 173 -0.57 12.15 -0.33
C SER A 173 0.86 12.24 -0.86
N ALA A 174 1.03 12.76 -2.07
CA ALA A 174 2.36 12.94 -2.67
C ALA A 174 3.13 14.11 -2.05
N GLU A 175 2.47 15.22 -1.70
CA GLU A 175 3.06 16.35 -1.00
C GLU A 175 3.55 15.95 0.39
N LEU A 176 2.71 15.28 1.19
CA LEU A 176 3.07 14.79 2.52
C LEU A 176 4.24 13.79 2.47
N SER A 177 4.24 12.89 1.48
CA SER A 177 5.35 11.96 1.28
C SER A 177 6.65 12.68 0.87
N PHE A 178 6.56 13.72 0.04
CA PHE A 178 7.70 14.53 -0.37
C PHE A 178 8.30 15.30 0.82
N GLU A 179 7.47 15.90 1.66
CA GLU A 179 7.91 16.58 2.89
C GLU A 179 8.50 15.57 3.89
N ALA A 180 7.83 14.43 4.11
CA ALA A 180 8.29 13.39 5.02
C ALA A 180 9.65 12.79 4.59
N PHE A 181 9.94 12.72 3.29
CA PHE A 181 11.24 12.29 2.77
C PHE A 181 12.39 13.13 3.34
N ASP A 182 12.23 14.46 3.40
CA ASP A 182 13.25 15.36 3.92
C ASP A 182 13.26 15.42 5.46
N LEU A 183 12.14 15.15 6.12
CA LEU A 183 11.97 15.28 7.55
C LEU A 183 12.37 14.03 8.32
N SER A 184 12.20 12.85 7.73
CA SER A 184 12.39 11.57 8.42
C SER A 184 13.84 11.33 8.89
N GLY A 185 14.83 11.92 8.20
CA GLY A 185 16.24 11.91 8.62
C GLY A 185 16.60 12.89 9.71
N LYS A 186 15.75 13.87 10.03
CA LYS A 186 16.05 14.94 10.99
C LYS A 186 15.63 14.56 12.40
N LYS A 187 16.53 14.75 13.39
CA LYS A 187 16.28 14.40 14.79
C LYS A 187 15.37 15.40 15.53
N ASP A 188 15.35 16.64 15.10
CA ASP A 188 14.57 17.73 15.68
C ASP A 188 13.11 17.75 15.24
N MET A 189 12.78 16.99 14.17
CA MET A 189 11.40 16.84 13.68
C MET A 189 10.75 15.61 14.27
N PHE A 190 9.53 15.76 14.81
CA PHE A 190 8.79 14.69 15.47
C PHE A 190 9.65 13.90 16.46
N SER A 191 10.35 14.60 17.33
CA SER A 191 11.37 14.03 18.25
C SER A 191 10.81 12.96 19.19
N SER A 192 9.54 13.02 19.57
CA SER A 192 8.88 12.00 20.39
C SER A 192 8.82 10.61 19.74
N GLN A 193 8.96 10.53 18.42
CA GLN A 193 9.06 9.25 17.71
C GLN A 193 10.39 8.55 17.99
N LEU A 194 11.44 9.30 18.33
CA LEU A 194 12.79 8.76 18.52
C LEU A 194 12.96 7.91 19.78
N ASP A 195 11.97 7.89 20.65
CA ASP A 195 11.89 6.93 21.77
C ASP A 195 11.64 5.48 21.27
N TYR A 196 11.20 5.32 20.00
CA TYR A 196 10.78 4.03 19.44
C TYR A 196 11.45 3.68 18.13
N VAL A 197 11.87 4.66 17.33
CA VAL A 197 12.47 4.49 16.00
C VAL A 197 13.65 5.43 15.81
N GLU A 198 14.59 5.05 14.94
CA GLU A 198 15.73 5.90 14.59
C GLU A 198 15.39 6.81 13.39
N PRO A 199 16.05 7.98 13.27
CA PRO A 199 15.98 8.78 12.06
C PRO A 199 16.41 7.95 10.85
N TRP A 200 15.72 8.11 9.75
CA TRP A 200 16.03 7.40 8.52
C TRP A 200 15.91 8.30 7.30
N GLN A 201 16.94 8.34 6.47
CA GLN A 201 16.92 9.05 5.20
C GLN A 201 16.88 8.05 4.05
N ALA A 202 15.73 7.94 3.37
CA ALA A 202 15.64 7.17 2.13
C ALA A 202 16.56 7.76 1.06
N GLN A 203 17.12 6.92 0.20
CA GLN A 203 18.11 7.35 -0.80
C GLN A 203 17.47 8.10 -1.97
N ARG A 204 16.25 7.72 -2.35
CA ARG A 204 15.54 8.30 -3.51
C ARG A 204 14.05 8.31 -3.31
N LEU A 205 13.42 9.34 -3.88
CA LEU A 205 11.98 9.44 -4.01
C LEU A 205 11.64 9.52 -5.50
N PHE A 206 10.72 8.67 -5.94
CA PHE A 206 10.22 8.60 -7.31
C PHE A 206 8.73 8.87 -7.39
N PHE A 207 8.27 9.26 -8.57
CA PHE A 207 6.87 9.30 -8.94
C PHE A 207 6.59 8.19 -9.96
N ASN A 208 5.62 7.32 -9.67
CA ASN A 208 5.20 6.26 -10.58
C ASN A 208 4.30 6.81 -11.68
N THR A 209 4.91 7.32 -12.73
CA THR A 209 4.20 7.92 -13.85
C THR A 209 3.77 6.90 -14.92
N SER A 210 2.85 7.32 -15.77
CA SER A 210 2.39 6.58 -16.95
C SER A 210 1.83 7.58 -17.98
N TRP A 211 1.49 7.10 -19.17
CA TRP A 211 0.87 7.90 -20.22
C TRP A 211 -0.42 8.63 -19.75
N TRP A 212 -1.12 8.07 -18.79
CA TRP A 212 -2.36 8.66 -18.23
C TRP A 212 -2.11 10.07 -17.68
N PHE A 213 -0.99 10.31 -17.00
CA PHE A 213 -0.64 11.62 -16.45
C PHE A 213 -0.28 12.66 -17.51
N TYR A 214 -0.03 12.22 -18.73
CA TYR A 214 0.28 13.08 -19.89
C TYR A 214 -0.95 13.32 -20.78
N GLY A 215 -2.09 12.69 -20.48
CA GLY A 215 -3.34 12.81 -21.20
C GLY A 215 -3.45 11.95 -22.46
N SER A 216 -2.34 11.51 -23.09
CA SER A 216 -2.36 10.53 -24.18
C SER A 216 -1.02 9.77 -24.29
N ARG A 217 -1.04 8.65 -25.02
CA ARG A 217 0.15 7.85 -25.30
C ARG A 217 1.15 8.59 -26.18
N GLU A 218 0.67 9.38 -27.15
CA GLU A 218 1.47 10.19 -28.06
C GLU A 218 2.20 11.30 -27.29
N LYS A 219 1.52 11.99 -26.40
CA LYS A 219 2.13 13.01 -25.54
C LYS A 219 3.18 12.41 -24.61
N PHE A 220 2.90 11.24 -24.05
CA PHE A 220 3.87 10.53 -23.23
C PHE A 220 5.08 10.05 -24.04
N ALA A 221 4.86 9.58 -25.28
CA ALA A 221 5.96 9.18 -26.17
C ALA A 221 6.89 10.35 -26.49
N ALA A 222 6.34 11.54 -26.67
CA ALA A 222 7.07 12.79 -27.00
C ALA A 222 7.67 13.50 -25.77
N ALA A 223 7.32 13.07 -24.55
CA ALA A 223 7.82 13.71 -23.32
C ALA A 223 9.32 13.48 -23.13
N ASP A 224 10.00 14.44 -22.48
CA ASP A 224 11.36 14.25 -22.01
C ASP A 224 11.43 13.15 -20.95
N LYS A 225 12.18 12.10 -21.26
CA LYS A 225 12.38 10.93 -20.38
C LYS A 225 13.77 10.88 -19.73
N SER A 226 14.57 11.93 -19.88
CA SER A 226 15.95 11.98 -19.37
C SER A 226 16.04 11.77 -17.84
N LYS A 227 14.97 12.08 -17.11
CA LYS A 227 14.85 11.89 -15.66
C LYS A 227 13.96 10.72 -15.25
N MET A 228 13.57 9.87 -16.21
CA MET A 228 12.72 8.72 -15.95
C MET A 228 13.57 7.44 -15.88
N VAL A 229 13.20 6.56 -14.97
CA VAL A 229 13.69 5.18 -14.92
C VAL A 229 12.58 4.29 -15.49
N SER A 230 12.89 3.55 -16.54
CA SER A 230 11.97 2.57 -17.12
C SER A 230 12.23 1.19 -16.52
N VAL A 231 11.16 0.54 -16.06
CA VAL A 231 11.23 -0.81 -15.50
C VAL A 231 10.28 -1.70 -16.28
N ASP A 232 10.82 -2.77 -16.88
CA ASP A 232 9.99 -3.82 -17.45
C ASP A 232 9.52 -4.77 -16.33
N ILE A 233 8.21 -4.82 -16.13
CA ILE A 233 7.56 -5.65 -15.12
C ILE A 233 6.89 -6.89 -15.71
N GLY A 234 7.08 -7.16 -17.01
CA GLY A 234 6.49 -8.27 -17.76
C GLY A 234 7.21 -9.61 -17.52
N VAL A 235 7.34 -10.04 -16.28
CA VAL A 235 8.05 -11.26 -15.88
C VAL A 235 7.12 -12.46 -15.82
N TYR A 236 7.62 -13.65 -16.19
CA TYR A 236 6.98 -14.94 -15.99
C TYR A 236 7.73 -15.73 -14.92
N TYR A 237 7.00 -16.39 -14.02
CA TYR A 237 7.53 -17.19 -12.92
C TYR A 237 7.35 -18.69 -13.21
N PRO A 238 8.36 -19.38 -13.77
CA PRO A 238 8.20 -20.77 -14.25
C PRO A 238 7.81 -21.76 -13.14
N LEU A 239 8.30 -21.54 -11.91
CA LEU A 239 8.05 -22.46 -10.80
C LEU A 239 6.61 -22.42 -10.28
N ILE A 240 5.90 -21.32 -10.50
CA ILE A 240 4.50 -21.17 -10.12
C ILE A 240 3.56 -21.12 -11.33
N GLY A 241 4.10 -21.13 -12.55
CA GLY A 241 3.35 -21.18 -13.80
C GLY A 241 2.51 -19.93 -14.08
N LYS A 242 2.92 -18.74 -13.60
CA LYS A 242 2.18 -17.48 -13.75
C LYS A 242 3.08 -16.35 -14.20
N SER A 243 2.53 -15.41 -14.95
CA SER A 243 3.13 -14.11 -15.21
C SER A 243 2.89 -13.17 -14.02
N ASN A 244 3.70 -12.12 -13.94
CA ASN A 244 3.51 -11.06 -12.93
C ASN A 244 2.13 -10.39 -13.04
N THR A 245 1.59 -10.26 -14.26
CA THR A 245 0.26 -9.70 -14.49
C THR A 245 -0.85 -10.62 -13.95
N GLU A 246 -0.70 -11.95 -14.07
CA GLU A 246 -1.66 -12.92 -13.53
C GLU A 246 -1.61 -13.02 -12.00
N ILE A 247 -0.48 -12.71 -11.39
CA ILE A 247 -0.40 -12.62 -9.93
C ILE A 247 -1.09 -11.35 -9.43
N ALA A 248 -0.91 -10.24 -10.13
CA ALA A 248 -1.36 -8.92 -9.71
C ALA A 248 -2.78 -8.52 -10.21
N ALA A 249 -3.50 -9.46 -10.86
CA ALA A 249 -4.83 -9.24 -11.43
C ALA A 249 -5.96 -9.38 -10.43
#